data_fdfa93f6586be75940867e170b96051e
#
_entry.id   fdfa93f6586be75940867e170b96051e
#
_cell.length_a   1.000
_cell.length_b   1.000
_cell.length_c   1.000
_cell.angle_alpha   90.00
_cell.angle_beta   90.00
_cell.angle_gamma   90.00
#
_symmetry.space_group_name_H-M   'P 1'
#
loop_
_entity.id
_entity.type
_entity.pdbx_description
1 polymer ?
#
loop_
_entity_poly.entity_id
_entity_poly.type
_entity_poly.pdbx_seq_one_letter_code
_entity_poly.pdbx_strand_id
1 'polypeptide(L)'
;MFDHGDICSYNRRQMVNELRAVVKELGGRSVLGRTLASQRDLCQAIRDGFPPAVVEELMRASGLTLQELADALDLSPRSLQRRRRSGRLARFESDRLYRLARIVALAQQSLGDRMSAARWLKRSNRALGGAAPISTMDTELGARQVENVLGRIAYGGIS
;
A
#
# COMPACT_ATOMS: atom_id res chain seq x y z
N MET A 1 36.10 -3.05 -11.04
CA MET A 1 35.95 -3.89 -9.84
C MET A 1 34.83 -3.28 -9.00
N PHE A 2 33.60 -3.74 -9.22
CA PHE A 2 32.45 -3.22 -8.47
C PHE A 2 32.44 -3.87 -7.08
N ASP A 3 32.51 -3.03 -6.06
CA ASP A 3 32.54 -3.45 -4.65
C ASP A 3 31.16 -4.06 -4.28
N HIS A 4 31.15 -5.34 -3.96
CA HIS A 4 29.95 -6.07 -3.54
C HIS A 4 29.32 -5.50 -2.23
N GLY A 5 30.05 -4.66 -1.51
CA GLY A 5 29.59 -3.99 -0.30
C GLY A 5 28.55 -2.90 -0.56
N ASP A 6 28.65 -2.19 -1.67
CA ASP A 6 27.78 -1.05 -1.98
C ASP A 6 26.38 -1.46 -2.42
N ILE A 7 26.25 -2.56 -3.17
CA ILE A 7 24.94 -3.06 -3.64
C ILE A 7 24.10 -3.58 -2.46
N CYS A 8 24.70 -4.24 -1.51
CA CYS A 8 24.01 -4.77 -0.34
C CYS A 8 23.54 -3.65 0.60
N SER A 9 24.35 -2.60 0.78
CA SER A 9 24.00 -1.43 1.58
C SER A 9 22.93 -0.57 0.89
N TYR A 10 23.00 -0.43 -0.42
CA TYR A 10 21.98 0.27 -1.23
C TYR A 10 20.63 -0.42 -1.14
N ASN A 11 20.55 -1.72 -1.37
CA ASN A 11 19.32 -2.51 -1.25
C ASN A 11 18.72 -2.43 0.16
N ARG A 12 19.55 -2.46 1.20
CA ARG A 12 19.08 -2.35 2.59
C ARG A 12 18.48 -0.98 2.89
N ARG A 13 19.09 0.11 2.42
CA ARG A 13 18.55 1.47 2.59
C ARG A 13 17.25 1.65 1.85
N GLN A 14 17.14 1.13 0.64
CA GLN A 14 15.92 1.20 -0.17
C GLN A 14 14.77 0.44 0.52
N MET A 15 15.02 -0.79 0.99
CA MET A 15 14.03 -1.57 1.74
C MET A 15 13.55 -0.86 3.02
N VAL A 16 14.46 -0.19 3.74
CA VAL A 16 14.08 0.57 4.95
C VAL A 16 13.21 1.78 4.59
N ASN A 17 13.52 2.47 3.50
CA ASN A 17 12.74 3.62 3.04
C ASN A 17 11.34 3.19 2.57
N GLU A 18 11.24 2.09 1.84
CA GLU A 18 9.96 1.52 1.41
C GLU A 18 9.11 1.10 2.61
N LEU A 19 9.70 0.41 3.57
CA LEU A 19 9.01 0.04 4.82
C LEU A 19 8.47 1.28 5.56
N ARG A 20 9.29 2.31 5.70
CA ARG A 20 8.88 3.57 6.35
C ARG A 20 7.73 4.25 5.62
N ALA A 21 7.78 4.29 4.29
CA ALA A 21 6.72 4.86 3.47
C ALA A 21 5.40 4.10 3.67
N VAL A 22 5.42 2.77 3.63
CA VAL A 22 4.23 1.95 3.86
C VAL A 22 3.70 2.11 5.28
N VAL A 23 4.56 2.07 6.29
CA VAL A 23 4.17 2.27 7.69
C VAL A 23 3.51 3.63 7.91
N LYS A 24 3.98 4.66 7.22
CA LYS A 24 3.36 6.00 7.23
C LYS A 24 1.92 5.96 6.72
N GLU A 25 1.68 5.28 5.60
CA GLU A 25 0.32 5.16 5.03
C GLU A 25 -0.63 4.34 5.92
N LEU A 26 -0.10 3.45 6.75
CA LEU A 26 -0.85 2.70 7.76
C LEU A 26 -1.11 3.50 9.05
N GLY A 27 -0.70 4.78 9.11
CA GLY A 27 -0.89 5.67 10.26
C GLY A 27 0.27 5.68 11.26
N GLY A 28 1.37 5.01 10.95
CA GLY A 28 2.58 5.01 11.78
C GLY A 28 2.37 4.39 13.16
N ARG A 29 3.30 4.72 14.07
CA ARG A 29 3.27 4.21 15.45
C ARG A 29 2.00 4.59 16.22
N SER A 30 1.45 5.77 15.95
CA SER A 30 0.26 6.26 16.63
C SER A 30 -0.98 5.38 16.40
N VAL A 31 -1.14 4.85 15.21
CA VAL A 31 -2.25 3.98 14.82
C VAL A 31 -1.93 2.51 15.09
N LEU A 32 -0.73 2.07 14.69
CA LEU A 32 -0.32 0.68 14.84
C LEU A 32 -0.02 0.27 16.28
N GLY A 33 0.16 1.24 17.20
CA GLY A 33 0.47 1.01 18.61
C GLY A 33 1.87 0.49 18.89
N ARG A 34 2.68 0.31 17.84
CA ARG A 34 4.07 -0.17 17.93
C ARG A 34 4.94 0.38 16.80
N THR A 35 6.25 0.36 17.04
CA THR A 35 7.23 0.69 15.99
C THR A 35 7.46 -0.55 15.13
N LEU A 36 7.38 -0.38 13.81
CA LEU A 36 7.74 -1.41 12.83
C LEU A 36 9.07 -1.02 12.19
N ALA A 37 10.15 -1.59 12.67
CA ALA A 37 11.51 -1.28 12.23
C ALA A 37 12.03 -2.25 11.15
N SER A 38 11.38 -3.39 10.98
CA SER A 38 11.77 -4.44 10.05
C SER A 38 10.59 -5.05 9.32
N GLN A 39 10.86 -5.73 8.21
CA GLN A 39 9.84 -6.52 7.52
C GLN A 39 9.27 -7.63 8.43
N ARG A 40 10.08 -8.18 9.33
CA ARG A 40 9.64 -9.16 10.31
C ARG A 40 8.59 -8.59 11.25
N ASP A 41 8.79 -7.36 11.73
CA ASP A 41 7.81 -6.67 12.58
C ASP A 41 6.50 -6.44 11.84
N LEU A 42 6.59 -6.04 10.56
CA LEU A 42 5.42 -5.86 9.71
C LEU A 42 4.67 -7.17 9.46
N CYS A 43 5.39 -8.25 9.14
CA CYS A 43 4.77 -9.58 9.01
C CYS A 43 4.06 -10.01 10.29
N GLN A 44 4.66 -9.75 11.45
CA GLN A 44 4.03 -10.06 12.73
C GLN A 44 2.79 -9.18 12.97
N ALA A 45 2.86 -7.89 12.63
CA ALA A 45 1.72 -6.98 12.74
C ALA A 45 0.53 -7.42 11.87
N ILE A 46 0.79 -7.90 10.67
CA ILE A 46 -0.23 -8.47 9.78
C ILE A 46 -0.85 -9.74 10.40
N ARG A 47 -0.03 -10.62 10.95
CA ARG A 47 -0.51 -11.86 11.60
C ARG A 47 -1.38 -11.59 12.81
N ASP A 48 -0.99 -10.61 13.61
CA ASP A 48 -1.73 -10.16 14.80
C ASP A 48 -3.04 -9.42 14.45
N GLY A 49 -3.14 -8.95 13.20
CA GLY A 49 -4.21 -8.10 12.71
C GLY A 49 -3.97 -6.61 13.02
N PHE A 50 -4.20 -5.76 12.04
CA PHE A 50 -4.08 -4.32 12.23
C PHE A 50 -5.20 -3.76 13.11
N PRO A 51 -4.95 -2.65 13.84
CA PRO A 51 -6.02 -1.88 14.45
C PRO A 51 -6.99 -1.35 13.38
N PRO A 52 -8.30 -1.29 13.66
CA PRO A 52 -9.30 -0.81 12.69
C PRO A 52 -9.06 0.61 12.18
N ALA A 53 -8.39 1.46 12.96
CA ALA A 53 -8.03 2.83 12.58
C ALA A 53 -7.14 2.90 11.32
N VAL A 54 -6.45 1.82 10.95
CA VAL A 54 -5.70 1.72 9.68
C VAL A 54 -6.61 1.93 8.47
N VAL A 55 -7.88 1.52 8.52
CA VAL A 55 -8.85 1.73 7.44
C VAL A 55 -9.03 3.22 7.15
N GLU A 56 -9.18 4.03 8.19
CA GLU A 56 -9.37 5.48 8.07
C GLU A 56 -8.12 6.18 7.57
N GLU A 57 -6.94 5.73 8.03
CA GLU A 57 -5.68 6.27 7.54
C GLU A 57 -5.50 5.99 6.04
N LEU A 58 -5.79 4.77 5.60
CA LEU A 58 -5.70 4.43 4.18
C LEU A 58 -6.75 5.17 3.33
N MET A 59 -7.96 5.35 3.81
CA MET A 59 -8.96 6.19 3.14
C MET A 59 -8.44 7.63 2.97
N ARG A 60 -7.84 8.18 4.02
CA ARG A 60 -7.24 9.52 3.98
C ARG A 60 -6.05 9.57 3.03
N ALA A 61 -5.17 8.57 3.08
CA ALA A 61 -3.95 8.52 2.27
C ALA A 61 -4.23 8.31 0.78
N SER A 62 -5.20 7.48 0.44
CA SER A 62 -5.56 7.13 -0.94
C SER A 62 -6.61 8.02 -1.56
N GLY A 63 -7.36 8.79 -0.76
CA GLY A 63 -8.53 9.53 -1.22
C GLY A 63 -9.70 8.62 -1.61
N LEU A 64 -9.71 7.36 -1.15
CA LEU A 64 -10.78 6.40 -1.40
C LEU A 64 -11.92 6.58 -0.40
N THR A 65 -13.13 6.37 -0.87
CA THR A 65 -14.31 6.17 -0.01
C THR A 65 -14.26 4.76 0.62
N LEU A 66 -15.06 4.53 1.64
CA LEU A 66 -15.16 3.21 2.26
C LEU A 66 -15.62 2.13 1.25
N GLN A 67 -16.53 2.49 0.35
CA GLN A 67 -17.01 1.58 -0.70
C GLN A 67 -15.87 1.23 -1.68
N GLU A 68 -15.16 2.24 -2.21
CA GLU A 68 -14.04 2.01 -3.13
C GLU A 68 -12.92 1.18 -2.46
N LEU A 69 -12.64 1.42 -1.18
CA LEU A 69 -11.65 0.65 -0.43
C LEU A 69 -12.12 -0.80 -0.22
N ALA A 70 -13.37 -0.99 0.13
CA ALA A 70 -13.96 -2.33 0.30
C ALA A 70 -13.92 -3.12 -1.00
N ASP A 71 -14.31 -2.50 -2.12
CA ASP A 71 -14.28 -3.11 -3.45
C ASP A 71 -12.84 -3.47 -3.86
N ALA A 72 -11.88 -2.57 -3.66
CA ALA A 72 -10.47 -2.80 -3.95
C ALA A 72 -9.86 -3.96 -3.15
N LEU A 73 -10.37 -4.21 -1.97
CA LEU A 73 -9.89 -5.26 -1.07
C LEU A 73 -10.74 -6.53 -1.12
N ASP A 74 -11.74 -6.59 -2.00
CA ASP A 74 -12.73 -7.67 -2.03
C ASP A 74 -13.30 -7.95 -0.63
N LEU A 75 -13.74 -6.89 0.04
CA LEU A 75 -14.33 -6.93 1.38
C LEU A 75 -15.70 -6.26 1.34
N SER A 76 -16.65 -6.77 2.14
CA SER A 76 -17.92 -6.06 2.25
C SER A 76 -17.76 -4.78 3.09
N PRO A 77 -18.34 -3.65 2.67
CA PRO A 77 -18.32 -2.40 3.46
C PRO A 77 -18.88 -2.60 4.86
N ARG A 78 -19.91 -3.45 5.00
CA ARG A 78 -20.51 -3.81 6.29
C ARG A 78 -19.54 -4.57 7.19
N SER A 79 -18.71 -5.46 6.63
CA SER A 79 -17.67 -6.17 7.37
C SER A 79 -16.61 -5.20 7.88
N LEU A 80 -16.10 -4.31 7.04
CA LEU A 80 -15.14 -3.28 7.45
C LEU A 80 -15.72 -2.38 8.55
N GLN A 81 -16.97 -1.93 8.39
CA GLN A 81 -17.61 -1.07 9.39
C GLN A 81 -17.82 -1.79 10.73
N ARG A 82 -18.16 -3.08 10.71
CA ARG A 82 -18.26 -3.90 11.93
C ARG A 82 -16.90 -4.04 12.61
N ARG A 83 -15.82 -4.30 11.85
CA ARG A 83 -14.45 -4.43 12.36
C ARG A 83 -13.94 -3.14 13.00
N ARG A 84 -14.34 -1.99 12.50
CA ARG A 84 -14.01 -0.68 13.13
C ARG A 84 -14.47 -0.59 14.60
N ARG A 85 -15.45 -1.41 15.01
CA ARG A 85 -15.97 -1.46 16.37
C ARG A 85 -15.45 -2.63 17.21
N SER A 86 -14.79 -3.61 16.63
CA SER A 86 -14.52 -4.92 17.25
C SER A 86 -13.05 -5.22 17.54
N GLY A 87 -12.19 -4.21 17.68
CA GLY A 87 -10.82 -4.37 18.16
C GLY A 87 -9.76 -4.56 17.08
N ARG A 88 -9.62 -5.73 16.46
CA ARG A 88 -8.60 -5.99 15.44
C ARG A 88 -9.18 -6.53 14.14
N LEU A 89 -8.54 -6.17 13.04
CA LEU A 89 -8.82 -6.73 11.73
C LEU A 89 -8.31 -8.18 11.66
N ALA A 90 -8.95 -9.00 10.84
CA ALA A 90 -8.44 -10.33 10.57
C ALA A 90 -7.10 -10.26 9.81
N ARG A 91 -6.31 -11.35 9.89
CA ARG A 91 -5.02 -11.44 9.20
C ARG A 91 -5.14 -11.16 7.71
N PHE A 92 -6.11 -11.77 7.03
CA PHE A 92 -6.30 -11.58 5.58
C PHE A 92 -6.74 -10.14 5.23
N GLU A 93 -7.55 -9.49 6.09
CA GLU A 93 -7.93 -8.09 5.93
C GLU A 93 -6.70 -7.18 6.06
N SER A 94 -5.86 -7.45 7.06
CA SER A 94 -4.61 -6.72 7.29
C SER A 94 -3.60 -6.88 6.16
N ASP A 95 -3.50 -8.08 5.59
CA ASP A 95 -2.65 -8.36 4.43
C ASP A 95 -3.11 -7.56 3.20
N ARG A 96 -4.41 -7.52 2.95
CA ARG A 96 -4.98 -6.73 1.85
C ARG A 96 -4.79 -5.21 2.05
N LEU A 97 -4.96 -4.72 3.28
CA LEU A 97 -4.69 -3.32 3.62
C LEU A 97 -3.20 -2.97 3.47
N TYR A 98 -2.30 -3.86 3.88
CA TYR A 98 -0.87 -3.70 3.62
C TYR A 98 -0.56 -3.59 2.13
N ARG A 99 -1.16 -4.44 1.29
CA ARG A 99 -1.02 -4.40 -0.16
C ARG A 99 -1.43 -3.04 -0.74
N LEU A 100 -2.57 -2.52 -0.31
CA LEU A 100 -3.04 -1.19 -0.71
C LEU A 100 -2.09 -0.10 -0.23
N ALA A 101 -1.65 -0.13 1.03
CA ALA A 101 -0.70 0.85 1.58
C ALA A 101 0.60 0.89 0.78
N ARG A 102 1.11 -0.26 0.36
CA ARG A 102 2.31 -0.40 -0.48
C ARG A 102 2.13 0.32 -1.82
N ILE A 103 1.00 0.11 -2.48
CA ILE A 103 0.68 0.77 -3.76
C ILE A 103 0.48 2.27 -3.59
N VAL A 104 -0.22 2.71 -2.53
CA VAL A 104 -0.42 4.14 -2.25
C VAL A 104 0.91 4.85 -2.02
N ALA A 105 1.79 4.26 -1.20
CA ALA A 105 3.13 4.80 -0.95
C ALA A 105 3.95 4.91 -2.25
N LEU A 106 3.95 3.85 -3.06
CA LEU A 106 4.67 3.83 -4.33
C LEU A 106 4.10 4.86 -5.34
N ALA A 107 2.77 4.99 -5.41
CA ALA A 107 2.12 5.96 -6.28
C ALA A 107 2.47 7.40 -5.88
N GLN A 108 2.49 7.72 -4.59
CA GLN A 108 2.91 9.03 -4.11
C GLN A 108 4.37 9.33 -4.45
N GLN A 109 5.26 8.36 -4.29
CA GLN A 109 6.68 8.51 -4.66
C GLN A 109 6.86 8.70 -6.17
N SER A 110 6.16 7.94 -6.99
CA SER A 110 6.31 7.96 -8.44
C SER A 110 5.67 9.19 -9.10
N LEU A 111 4.60 9.73 -8.52
CA LEU A 111 3.80 10.82 -9.07
C LEU A 111 4.04 12.17 -8.36
N GLY A 112 4.84 12.15 -7.29
CA GLY A 112 5.34 13.34 -6.59
C GLY A 112 4.44 13.87 -5.48
N ASP A 113 3.14 13.60 -5.50
CA ASP A 113 2.23 14.06 -4.46
C ASP A 113 1.01 13.14 -4.27
N ARG A 114 0.33 13.33 -3.13
CA ARG A 114 -0.81 12.54 -2.70
C ARG A 114 -2.04 12.69 -3.63
N MET A 115 -2.31 13.91 -4.09
CA MET A 115 -3.50 14.17 -4.92
C MET A 115 -3.34 13.57 -6.31
N SER A 116 -2.15 13.65 -6.88
CA SER A 116 -1.82 13.00 -8.16
C SER A 116 -1.93 11.48 -8.04
N ALA A 117 -1.42 10.90 -6.96
CA ALA A 117 -1.55 9.48 -6.67
C ALA A 117 -3.02 9.04 -6.55
N ALA A 118 -3.83 9.77 -5.77
CA ALA A 118 -5.25 9.46 -5.59
C ALA A 118 -6.03 9.51 -6.92
N ARG A 119 -5.78 10.53 -7.74
CA ARG A 119 -6.38 10.65 -9.08
C ARG A 119 -5.94 9.51 -10.00
N TRP A 120 -4.66 9.18 -9.99
CA TRP A 120 -4.10 8.13 -10.83
C TRP A 120 -4.68 6.76 -10.49
N LEU A 121 -4.82 6.44 -9.20
CA LEU A 121 -5.38 5.17 -8.73
C LEU A 121 -6.82 4.94 -9.23
N LYS A 122 -7.59 6.01 -9.41
CA LYS A 122 -9.00 5.95 -9.85
C LYS A 122 -9.19 6.08 -11.35
N ARG A 123 -8.16 6.47 -12.09
CA ARG A 123 -8.28 6.74 -13.53
C ARG A 123 -7.97 5.49 -14.34
N SER A 124 -8.75 5.25 -15.39
CA SER A 124 -8.48 4.22 -16.39
C SER A 124 -7.04 4.33 -16.93
N ASN A 125 -6.35 3.19 -17.01
CA ASN A 125 -4.96 3.11 -17.43
C ASN A 125 -4.79 2.10 -18.56
N ARG A 126 -4.25 2.54 -19.70
CA ARG A 126 -4.02 1.68 -20.87
C ARG A 126 -3.10 0.51 -20.57
N ALA A 127 -2.07 0.71 -19.75
CA ALA A 127 -1.13 -0.35 -19.37
C ALA A 127 -1.77 -1.45 -18.51
N LEU A 128 -2.97 -1.20 -17.97
CA LEU A 128 -3.78 -2.16 -17.22
C LEU A 128 -5.02 -2.61 -18.01
N GLY A 129 -4.94 -2.58 -19.34
CA GLY A 129 -6.05 -2.98 -20.19
C GLY A 129 -7.27 -2.05 -20.12
N GLY A 130 -7.09 -0.80 -19.72
CA GLY A 130 -8.16 0.17 -19.55
C GLY A 130 -8.81 0.17 -18.17
N ALA A 131 -8.43 -0.76 -17.27
CA ALA A 131 -8.90 -0.76 -15.89
C ALA A 131 -8.26 0.37 -15.07
N ALA A 132 -8.95 0.84 -14.04
CA ALA A 132 -8.35 1.71 -13.05
C ALA A 132 -7.41 0.89 -12.14
N PRO A 133 -6.23 1.41 -11.75
CA PRO A 133 -5.31 0.68 -10.87
C PRO A 133 -5.98 0.10 -9.62
N ILE A 134 -6.86 0.88 -9.00
CA ILE A 134 -7.56 0.45 -7.77
C ILE A 134 -8.45 -0.79 -8.00
N SER A 135 -9.05 -0.93 -9.17
CA SER A 135 -9.94 -2.07 -9.46
C SER A 135 -9.20 -3.39 -9.73
N THR A 136 -7.88 -3.37 -9.81
CA THR A 136 -7.04 -4.57 -10.00
C THR A 136 -6.36 -5.04 -8.71
N MET A 137 -6.66 -4.38 -7.59
CA MET A 137 -6.00 -4.61 -6.30
C MET A 137 -6.55 -5.79 -5.51
N ASP A 138 -7.63 -6.40 -5.96
CA ASP A 138 -8.27 -7.58 -5.38
C ASP A 138 -7.34 -8.81 -5.32
N THR A 139 -6.36 -8.87 -6.23
CA THR A 139 -5.36 -9.94 -6.28
C THR A 139 -3.93 -9.41 -6.11
N GLU A 140 -3.02 -10.27 -5.64
CA GLU A 140 -1.58 -9.96 -5.59
C GLU A 140 -1.00 -9.77 -7.00
N LEU A 141 -1.47 -10.52 -7.98
CA LEU A 141 -1.03 -10.38 -9.37
C LEU A 141 -1.40 -9.01 -9.94
N GLY A 142 -2.62 -8.56 -9.69
CA GLY A 142 -3.08 -7.22 -10.09
C GLY A 142 -2.28 -6.11 -9.42
N ALA A 143 -2.00 -6.24 -8.12
CA ALA A 143 -1.15 -5.31 -7.40
C ALA A 143 0.25 -5.21 -8.00
N ARG A 144 0.88 -6.33 -8.36
CA ARG A 144 2.18 -6.35 -9.04
C ARG A 144 2.16 -5.69 -10.41
N GLN A 145 1.07 -5.84 -11.16
CA GLN A 145 0.91 -5.11 -12.43
C GLN A 145 0.91 -3.60 -12.21
N VAL A 146 0.19 -3.13 -11.18
CA VAL A 146 0.18 -1.72 -10.81
C VAL A 146 1.56 -1.24 -10.39
N GLU A 147 2.29 -2.01 -9.58
CA GLU A 147 3.68 -1.70 -9.21
C GLU A 147 4.60 -1.58 -10.41
N ASN A 148 4.49 -2.48 -11.37
CA ASN A 148 5.28 -2.44 -12.61
C ASN A 148 4.99 -1.18 -13.43
N VAL A 149 3.74 -0.74 -13.48
CA VAL A 149 3.36 0.51 -14.17
C VAL A 149 3.96 1.73 -13.44
N LEU A 150 3.83 1.78 -12.11
CA LEU A 150 4.42 2.85 -11.30
C LEU A 150 5.95 2.89 -11.40
N GLY A 151 6.59 1.72 -11.41
CA GLY A 151 8.03 1.61 -11.60
C GLY A 151 8.47 2.21 -12.95
N ARG A 152 7.76 1.94 -14.04
CA ARG A 152 8.03 2.56 -15.34
C ARG A 152 7.86 4.08 -15.31
N ILE A 153 6.88 4.59 -14.60
CA ILE A 153 6.67 6.04 -14.42
C ILE A 153 7.85 6.66 -13.66
N ALA A 154 8.29 6.00 -12.57
CA ALA A 154 9.37 6.51 -11.72
C ALA A 154 10.75 6.48 -12.39
N TYR A 155 11.05 5.41 -13.15
CA TYR A 155 12.38 5.20 -13.74
C TYR A 155 12.49 5.65 -15.21
N GLY A 156 11.47 6.26 -15.75
CA GLY A 156 11.58 6.89 -17.03
C GLY A 156 10.49 6.51 -17.98
N GLY A 157 9.75 7.46 -18.34
CA GLY A 157 9.39 7.71 -19.69
C GLY A 157 10.63 7.98 -20.56
N ILE A 158 11.72 7.21 -20.42
CA ILE A 158 12.84 7.21 -21.33
C ILE A 158 12.66 6.00 -22.24
N SER A 159 11.89 6.20 -23.26
CA SER A 159 11.93 5.42 -24.50
C SER A 159 11.87 6.41 -25.62
#